data_4ed95962489c2f5ded1217f97aff2e69
#
_entry.id   4ed95962489c2f5ded1217f97aff2e69
#
_cell.length_a   1.000
_cell.length_b   1.000
_cell.length_c   1.000
_cell.angle_alpha   90.00
_cell.angle_beta   90.00
_cell.angle_gamma   90.00
#
_symmetry.space_group_name_H-M   'P 1'
#
loop_
_entity.id
_entity.type
_entity.pdbx_description
1 polymer ?
#
loop_
_entity_poly.entity_id
_entity_poly.type
_entity_poly.pdbx_seq_one_letter_code
_entity_poly.pdbx_strand_id
1 'polypeptide(L)'
;PSDIDSCNGWNPTDIFVRTYEKSKEFTKSYGFRMKTDSENKLTRNTGFYERTSKLTRNFVDARGFWLPNDYTKHGVINEYNACREDAVLIDLSSLRKFEILGPDAEELMNYTLTRNVKKLSVGQIVYSAMCYENGTMFDDGTLLKLSDHGFRWICGDEYGGEWLKAVSYTHLTLPTTSKV
;
A
#
# COMPACT_ATOMS: atom_id res chain seq x y z
N PRO A 1 -20.41 19.48 -5.08
CA PRO A 1 -20.00 19.61 -5.41
C PRO A 1 -19.70 20.05 -5.85
N SER A 2 -19.71 19.97 -5.85
CA SER A 2 -19.34 20.26 -6.38
C SER A 2 -18.81 20.26 -6.86
N ASP A 3 -18.51 19.86 -7.02
CA ASP A 3 -17.93 19.67 -7.58
C ASP A 3 -17.19 19.49 -7.75
N ILE A 4 -16.95 18.94 -7.71
CA ILE A 4 -16.23 18.68 -7.94
C ILE A 4 -15.67 18.78 -8.66
N ASP A 5 -15.73 18.89 -9.24
CA ASP A 5 -15.07 19.09 -9.98
C ASP A 5 -14.31 20.06 -10.17
N SER A 6 -14.07 20.21 -9.81
CA SER A 6 -13.34 21.21 -9.96
C SER A 6 -12.04 21.08 -9.64
N CYS A 7 -11.61 20.41 -9.22
CA CYS A 7 -10.37 20.28 -8.97
C CYS A 7 -9.64 19.88 -9.91
N ASN A 8 -9.59 20.39 -10.68
CA ASN A 8 -9.01 20.10 -11.60
C ASN A 8 -9.41 19.04 -11.90
N GLY A 9 -10.36 19.06 -11.96
CA GLY A 9 -10.94 18.05 -12.31
C GLY A 9 -11.28 17.27 -11.19
N TRP A 10 -10.72 17.34 -10.26
CA TRP A 10 -11.00 16.57 -9.26
C TRP A 10 -11.16 17.39 -8.15
N ASN A 11 -12.17 17.26 -7.73
CA ASN A 11 -12.44 17.98 -6.75
C ASN A 11 -12.43 17.13 -5.66
N PRO A 12 -11.73 17.35 -4.76
CA PRO A 12 -11.64 16.48 -3.72
C PRO A 12 -12.88 16.29 -3.10
N THR A 13 -13.69 17.15 -3.23
CA THR A 13 -14.86 16.89 -2.70
C THR A 13 -15.54 16.08 -3.49
N ASP A 14 -15.23 15.91 -4.53
CA ASP A 14 -15.79 15.14 -5.31
C ASP A 14 -15.60 13.88 -4.95
N ILE A 15 -14.96 13.50 -4.27
CA ILE A 15 -14.85 12.29 -3.95
C ILE A 15 -15.37 11.98 -2.78
N PHE A 16 -15.52 12.53 -2.16
CA PHE A 16 -16.08 12.33 -1.32
C PHE A 16 -17.06 12.96 -1.22
N VAL A 17 -17.18 13.52 -1.52
CA VAL A 17 -18.06 14.15 -1.58
C VAL A 17 -18.81 14.14 -2.49
N ARG A 18 -18.98 13.99 -2.86
CA ARG A 18 -19.64 13.76 -3.69
C ARG A 18 -19.93 12.69 -3.66
N THR A 19 -19.71 11.91 -3.18
CA THR A 19 -19.92 10.94 -3.16
C THR A 19 -20.60 10.60 -2.25
N TYR A 20 -20.68 11.00 -1.60
CA TYR A 20 -21.41 10.79 -1.00
C TYR A 20 -22.53 11.26 -1.03
N GLU A 21 -22.72 11.86 -1.46
CA GLU A 21 -23.69 12.19 -1.87
C GLU A 21 -24.20 11.74 -2.78
N LYS A 22 -23.99 11.21 -3.22
CA LYS A 22 -24.30 10.49 -4.02
C LYS A 22 -24.21 9.43 -3.78
N SER A 23 -23.76 9.03 -3.27
CA SER A 23 -23.58 8.08 -3.16
C SER A 23 -23.99 7.47 -2.86
N LYS A 24 -24.32 7.71 -2.77
CA LYS A 24 -24.60 7.13 -2.75
C LYS A 24 -24.46 6.47 -3.40
N GLU A 25 -24.15 6.37 -3.90
CA GLU A 25 -23.75 5.85 -4.56
C GLU A 25 -22.82 5.54 -4.35
N PHE A 26 -22.62 5.32 -3.87
CA PHE A 26 -21.82 5.31 -3.81
C PHE A 26 -21.24 5.45 -3.83
N THR A 27 -21.20 5.46 -3.85
CA THR A 27 -20.64 5.80 -4.01
C THR A 27 -20.24 6.24 -4.62
N LYS A 28 -20.39 6.73 -4.84
CA LYS A 28 -19.98 7.33 -5.39
C LYS A 28 -19.30 7.91 -5.22
N SER A 29 -19.17 7.88 -4.68
CA SER A 29 -18.49 8.48 -4.60
C SER A 29 -17.62 8.59 -4.75
N TYR A 30 -17.30 8.18 -4.77
CA TYR A 30 -16.42 8.19 -5.22
C TYR A 30 -16.29 8.09 -6.33
N GLY A 31 -16.97 7.73 -6.61
CA GLY A 31 -16.97 7.50 -7.98
C GLY A 31 -16.43 8.38 -8.80
N PHE A 32 -16.78 9.19 -8.85
CA PHE A 32 -16.32 10.00 -9.64
C PHE A 32 -15.11 9.98 -9.88
N ARG A 33 -14.67 9.44 -9.24
CA ARG A 33 -13.47 9.39 -9.45
C ARG A 33 -13.10 8.40 -10.33
N MET A 34 -13.91 7.74 -10.80
CA MET A 34 -13.66 6.78 -11.81
C MET A 34 -13.49 7.52 -13.10
N LYS A 35 -12.32 7.45 -13.67
CA LYS A 35 -12.09 7.99 -14.98
C LYS A 35 -12.32 6.90 -15.98
N THR A 36 -12.43 7.24 -17.21
CA THR A 36 -12.70 6.26 -18.26
C THR A 36 -11.44 5.84 -19.00
N ASP A 37 -10.32 6.44 -18.73
CA ASP A 37 -9.12 6.12 -19.46
C ASP A 37 -8.46 4.84 -18.94
N SER A 38 -7.47 4.35 -19.63
CA SER A 38 -6.87 3.08 -19.34
C SER A 38 -6.05 3.08 -18.08
N GLU A 39 -5.77 4.25 -17.53
CA GLU A 39 -4.99 4.30 -16.31
C GLU A 39 -5.82 4.09 -15.06
N ASN A 40 -7.12 4.15 -15.19
CA ASN A 40 -7.95 3.94 -14.03
C ASN A 40 -8.02 2.48 -13.69
N LYS A 41 -8.02 2.21 -12.42
CA LYS A 41 -8.15 0.85 -11.91
C LYS A 41 -9.44 0.74 -11.14
N LEU A 42 -10.12 -0.36 -11.34
CA LEU A 42 -11.33 -0.61 -10.58
C LEU A 42 -10.95 -1.08 -9.17
N THR A 43 -11.71 -0.65 -8.19
CA THR A 43 -11.53 -1.08 -6.82
C THR A 43 -11.94 -2.54 -6.70
N ARG A 44 -11.10 -3.32 -6.05
CA ARG A 44 -11.29 -4.78 -5.96
C ARG A 44 -11.69 -5.18 -4.55
N ASN A 45 -12.34 -6.31 -4.46
CA ASN A 45 -12.61 -6.91 -3.16
C ASN A 45 -11.36 -7.61 -2.66
N THR A 46 -11.16 -7.60 -1.33
CA THR A 46 -10.12 -8.40 -0.72
C THR A 46 -10.60 -9.84 -0.58
N GLY A 47 -9.69 -10.74 -0.22
CA GLY A 47 -10.07 -12.12 0.06
C GLY A 47 -11.02 -12.24 1.26
N PHE A 48 -11.12 -11.20 2.08
CA PHE A 48 -11.99 -11.22 3.24
C PHE A 48 -13.34 -10.57 2.99
N TYR A 49 -13.54 -9.99 1.80
CA TYR A 49 -14.72 -9.18 1.53
C TYR A 49 -16.04 -9.93 1.79
N GLU A 50 -16.09 -11.20 1.43
CA GLU A 50 -17.33 -11.96 1.62
C GLU A 50 -17.71 -12.09 3.09
N ARG A 51 -16.73 -11.99 3.97
CA ARG A 51 -17.00 -12.08 5.40
C ARG A 51 -17.28 -10.70 5.98
N THR A 52 -16.46 -9.73 5.63
CA THR A 52 -16.61 -8.39 6.17
C THR A 52 -17.89 -7.73 5.69
N SER A 53 -18.32 -8.00 4.45
CA SER A 53 -19.55 -7.40 3.93
C SER A 53 -20.81 -7.90 4.60
N LYS A 54 -20.72 -8.98 5.35
CA LYS A 54 -21.86 -9.45 6.17
C LYS A 54 -21.95 -8.69 7.48
N LEU A 55 -20.88 -8.02 7.87
CA LEU A 55 -20.80 -7.33 9.15
C LEU A 55 -20.97 -5.82 9.02
N THR A 56 -20.63 -5.28 7.88
CA THR A 56 -20.78 -3.86 7.63
C THR A 56 -21.05 -3.58 6.16
N ARG A 57 -21.65 -2.42 5.89
CA ARG A 57 -21.79 -1.92 4.52
C ARG A 57 -20.94 -0.68 4.33
N ASN A 58 -20.22 -0.27 5.34
CA ASN A 58 -19.41 0.93 5.29
C ASN A 58 -17.99 0.57 4.85
N PHE A 59 -17.69 0.77 3.58
CA PHE A 59 -16.41 0.41 2.99
C PHE A 59 -15.74 1.65 2.42
N VAL A 60 -14.42 1.62 2.38
CA VAL A 60 -13.62 2.70 1.83
C VAL A 60 -12.64 2.10 0.82
N ASP A 61 -12.31 2.90 -0.21
CA ASP A 61 -11.29 2.49 -1.17
C ASP A 61 -9.93 2.75 -0.55
N ALA A 62 -9.20 1.69 -0.31
CA ALA A 62 -7.85 1.77 0.23
C ALA A 62 -6.89 1.17 -0.78
N ARG A 63 -6.28 2.04 -1.56
CA ARG A 63 -5.28 1.65 -2.57
C ARG A 63 -5.81 0.63 -3.57
N GLY A 64 -7.05 0.81 -3.98
CA GLY A 64 -7.69 -0.04 -4.98
C GLY A 64 -8.33 -1.29 -4.40
N PHE A 65 -8.55 -1.33 -3.09
CA PHE A 65 -9.28 -2.42 -2.46
C PHE A 65 -10.39 -1.87 -1.57
N TRP A 66 -11.52 -2.57 -1.55
CA TRP A 66 -12.60 -2.23 -0.64
C TRP A 66 -12.30 -2.79 0.74
N LEU A 67 -12.04 -1.92 1.69
CA LEU A 67 -11.81 -2.30 3.07
C LEU A 67 -12.92 -1.75 3.95
N PRO A 68 -13.31 -2.47 5.01
CA PRO A 68 -14.28 -1.91 5.96
C PRO A 68 -13.71 -0.65 6.59
N ASN A 69 -14.53 0.39 6.62
CA ASN A 69 -14.17 1.62 7.31
C ASN A 69 -14.45 1.48 8.80
N ASP A 70 -15.56 0.85 9.12
CA ASP A 70 -15.90 0.49 10.48
C ASP A 70 -16.98 -0.59 10.43
N TYR A 71 -17.24 -1.21 11.56
CA TYR A 71 -18.29 -2.21 11.66
C TYR A 71 -19.50 -1.57 12.32
N THR A 72 -20.45 -1.16 11.51
CA THR A 72 -21.60 -0.35 11.88
C THR A 72 -22.29 -0.80 13.17
N LYS A 73 -22.34 -2.10 13.41
CA LYS A 73 -23.02 -2.63 14.55
C LYS A 73 -22.30 -2.31 15.86
N HIS A 74 -20.98 -2.16 15.81
CA HIS A 74 -20.17 -1.91 17.00
C HIS A 74 -19.77 -0.46 17.11
N GLY A 75 -19.43 0.16 16.00
CA GLY A 75 -19.03 1.56 15.95
C GLY A 75 -17.57 1.77 16.34
N VAL A 76 -17.02 2.89 15.88
CA VAL A 76 -15.60 3.14 16.00
C VAL A 76 -15.09 3.20 17.44
N ILE A 77 -15.94 3.64 18.38
CA ILE A 77 -15.51 3.72 19.77
C ILE A 77 -15.27 2.34 20.35
N ASN A 78 -16.20 1.40 20.07
CA ASN A 78 -16.03 0.05 20.60
C ASN A 78 -14.87 -0.67 19.91
N GLU A 79 -14.66 -0.40 18.62
CA GLU A 79 -13.52 -0.98 17.92
C GLU A 79 -12.21 -0.43 18.48
N TYR A 80 -12.19 0.86 18.82
CA TYR A 80 -11.02 1.45 19.43
C TYR A 80 -10.73 0.80 20.79
N ASN A 81 -11.77 0.64 21.61
CA ASN A 81 -11.59 0.03 22.92
C ASN A 81 -11.13 -1.42 22.81
N ALA A 82 -11.68 -2.17 21.86
CA ALA A 82 -11.24 -3.53 21.63
C ALA A 82 -9.77 -3.59 21.23
N CYS A 83 -9.31 -2.60 20.47
CA CYS A 83 -7.91 -2.53 20.09
C CYS A 83 -7.01 -2.25 21.30
N ARG A 84 -7.51 -1.50 22.28
CA ARG A 84 -6.72 -1.10 23.44
C ARG A 84 -6.74 -2.15 24.56
N GLU A 85 -7.83 -2.87 24.70
CA GLU A 85 -8.03 -3.72 25.86
C GLU A 85 -8.19 -5.19 25.54
N ASP A 86 -8.51 -5.51 24.29
CA ASP A 86 -8.76 -6.89 23.89
C ASP A 86 -7.89 -7.24 22.66
N ALA A 87 -8.54 -7.50 21.53
CA ALA A 87 -7.85 -7.84 20.29
C ALA A 87 -8.69 -7.44 19.09
N VAL A 88 -8.01 -7.13 17.99
CA VAL A 88 -8.68 -6.82 16.73
C VAL A 88 -8.00 -7.57 15.60
N LEU A 89 -8.74 -7.75 14.51
CA LEU A 89 -8.21 -8.34 13.29
C LEU A 89 -8.35 -7.29 12.18
N ILE A 90 -7.24 -6.96 11.54
CA ILE A 90 -7.21 -5.90 10.54
C ILE A 90 -6.86 -6.50 9.18
N ASP A 91 -7.64 -6.14 8.15
CA ASP A 91 -7.36 -6.57 6.78
C ASP A 91 -6.32 -5.63 6.16
N LEU A 92 -5.12 -6.13 5.95
CA LEU A 92 -4.02 -5.38 5.36
C LEU A 92 -3.74 -5.80 3.92
N SER A 93 -4.76 -6.32 3.23
CA SER A 93 -4.59 -6.78 1.84
C SER A 93 -4.20 -5.66 0.89
N SER A 94 -4.51 -4.41 1.24
CA SER A 94 -4.21 -3.27 0.37
C SER A 94 -2.74 -2.88 0.35
N LEU A 95 -1.95 -3.35 1.31
CA LEU A 95 -0.51 -3.08 1.28
C LEU A 95 0.12 -3.80 0.09
N ARG A 96 1.19 -3.23 -0.43
CA ARG A 96 1.93 -3.83 -1.55
C ARG A 96 2.96 -4.82 -1.01
N LYS A 97 3.18 -5.90 -1.76
CA LYS A 97 4.13 -6.94 -1.39
C LYS A 97 5.03 -7.16 -2.59
N PHE A 98 6.31 -6.93 -2.40
CA PHE A 98 7.30 -7.09 -3.46
C PHE A 98 8.25 -8.22 -3.07
N GLU A 99 8.54 -9.09 -4.04
CA GLU A 99 9.53 -10.15 -3.85
C GLU A 99 10.82 -9.67 -4.49
N ILE A 100 11.89 -9.68 -3.73
CA ILE A 100 13.21 -9.29 -4.20
C ILE A 100 14.06 -10.55 -4.15
N LEU A 101 14.46 -11.03 -5.31
CA LEU A 101 15.12 -12.32 -5.44
C LEU A 101 16.43 -12.18 -6.21
N GLY A 102 17.43 -12.91 -5.82
CA GLY A 102 18.71 -12.95 -6.53
C GLY A 102 19.89 -12.77 -5.60
N PRO A 103 21.09 -13.02 -6.12
CA PRO A 103 22.30 -12.96 -5.27
C PRO A 103 22.54 -11.58 -4.69
N ASP A 104 22.08 -10.52 -5.36
CA ASP A 104 22.31 -9.16 -4.89
C ASP A 104 21.12 -8.61 -4.11
N ALA A 105 20.14 -9.44 -3.79
CA ALA A 105 18.93 -8.99 -3.09
C ALA A 105 19.24 -8.38 -1.72
N GLU A 106 20.18 -8.98 -0.98
CA GLU A 106 20.54 -8.45 0.33
C GLU A 106 21.23 -7.10 0.20
N GLU A 107 22.10 -6.96 -0.81
CA GLU A 107 22.80 -5.72 -1.02
C GLU A 107 21.83 -4.60 -1.39
N LEU A 108 20.90 -4.89 -2.29
CA LEU A 108 19.88 -3.93 -2.71
C LEU A 108 19.04 -3.46 -1.53
N MET A 109 18.55 -4.42 -0.73
CA MET A 109 17.72 -4.05 0.41
C MET A 109 18.52 -3.30 1.47
N ASN A 110 19.79 -3.66 1.65
CA ASN A 110 20.62 -2.97 2.62
C ASN A 110 20.99 -1.56 2.16
N TYR A 111 20.97 -1.32 0.85
CA TYR A 111 21.27 -0.01 0.30
C TYR A 111 20.05 0.91 0.37
N THR A 112 18.86 0.36 0.17
CA THR A 112 17.67 1.19 0.06
C THR A 112 16.93 1.43 1.37
N LEU A 113 17.23 0.63 2.38
CA LEU A 113 16.54 0.74 3.66
C LEU A 113 17.46 1.31 4.74
N THR A 114 16.84 1.91 5.74
CA THR A 114 17.61 2.53 6.83
C THR A 114 18.10 1.52 7.87
N ARG A 115 17.64 0.27 7.79
CA ARG A 115 18.10 -0.79 8.69
C ARG A 115 19.27 -1.56 8.09
N ASN A 116 20.10 -2.09 8.96
CA ASN A 116 21.20 -2.96 8.53
C ASN A 116 20.62 -4.34 8.21
N VAL A 117 20.31 -4.56 6.93
CA VAL A 117 19.66 -5.77 6.46
C VAL A 117 20.60 -6.98 6.58
N LYS A 118 21.89 -6.74 6.50
CA LYS A 118 22.89 -7.83 6.56
C LYS A 118 22.90 -8.53 7.92
N LYS A 119 22.27 -7.95 8.93
CA LYS A 119 22.19 -8.56 10.23
C LYS A 119 20.96 -9.45 10.42
N LEU A 120 20.11 -9.51 9.41
CA LEU A 120 18.89 -10.30 9.53
C LEU A 120 19.16 -11.77 9.27
N SER A 121 18.64 -12.61 10.13
CA SER A 121 18.64 -14.06 9.90
C SER A 121 17.40 -14.43 9.08
N VAL A 122 17.48 -15.55 8.39
CA VAL A 122 16.33 -16.08 7.65
C VAL A 122 15.19 -16.30 8.63
N GLY A 123 14.01 -15.84 8.24
CA GLY A 123 12.81 -15.89 9.07
C GLY A 123 12.59 -14.63 9.89
N GLN A 124 13.56 -13.72 9.94
CA GLN A 124 13.37 -12.48 10.68
C GLN A 124 12.64 -11.43 9.88
N ILE A 125 11.98 -10.55 10.61
CA ILE A 125 11.24 -9.43 10.05
C ILE A 125 11.73 -8.17 10.73
N VAL A 126 11.86 -7.09 9.97
CA VAL A 126 12.25 -5.79 10.52
C VAL A 126 11.41 -4.70 9.88
N TYR A 127 11.06 -3.70 10.67
CA TYR A 127 10.38 -2.52 10.18
C TYR A 127 11.44 -1.48 9.83
N SER A 128 11.30 -0.82 8.69
CA SER A 128 12.31 0.11 8.20
C SER A 128 11.67 1.20 7.36
N ALA A 129 12.36 2.32 7.28
CA ALA A 129 12.01 3.40 6.37
C ALA A 129 12.77 3.23 5.07
N MET A 130 12.20 3.74 3.99
CA MET A 130 12.83 3.85 2.68
C MET A 130 12.92 5.33 2.35
N CYS A 131 14.12 5.80 1.99
CA CYS A 131 14.39 7.21 1.85
C CYS A 131 14.96 7.53 0.48
N TYR A 132 14.76 8.78 0.07
CA TYR A 132 15.49 9.35 -1.06
C TYR A 132 16.94 9.62 -0.65
N GLU A 133 17.77 9.95 -1.64
CA GLU A 133 19.20 10.21 -1.39
C GLU A 133 19.41 11.36 -0.42
N ASN A 134 18.49 12.31 -0.38
CA ASN A 134 18.61 13.45 0.51
C ASN A 134 18.12 13.14 1.93
N GLY A 135 17.76 11.90 2.21
CA GLY A 135 17.32 11.46 3.54
C GLY A 135 15.85 11.64 3.82
N THR A 136 15.09 12.20 2.89
CA THR A 136 13.65 12.34 3.09
C THR A 136 12.97 11.00 2.91
N MET A 137 12.18 10.60 3.88
CA MET A 137 11.46 9.34 3.80
C MET A 137 10.29 9.46 2.84
N PHE A 138 10.12 8.49 1.97
CA PHE A 138 8.96 8.48 1.08
C PHE A 138 8.03 7.29 1.34
N ASP A 139 8.52 6.24 2.01
CA ASP A 139 7.66 5.12 2.37
C ASP A 139 8.28 4.38 3.55
N ASP A 140 7.50 3.52 4.18
CA ASP A 140 7.98 2.67 5.25
C ASP A 140 7.30 1.30 5.14
N GLY A 141 7.88 0.31 5.81
CA GLY A 141 7.30 -1.02 5.69
C GLY A 141 8.05 -2.06 6.45
N THR A 142 7.70 -3.31 6.20
CA THR A 142 8.35 -4.44 6.85
C THR A 142 9.11 -5.26 5.82
N LEU A 143 10.34 -5.60 6.17
CA LEU A 143 11.18 -6.47 5.37
C LEU A 143 11.27 -7.84 6.03
N LEU A 144 10.96 -8.88 5.27
CA LEU A 144 11.09 -10.27 5.72
C LEU A 144 12.25 -10.88 4.95
N LYS A 145 13.16 -11.53 5.66
CA LYS A 145 14.21 -12.32 5.00
C LYS A 145 13.71 -13.75 4.88
N LEU A 146 13.38 -14.16 3.66
CA LEU A 146 12.77 -15.46 3.39
C LEU A 146 13.83 -16.53 3.14
N SER A 147 14.98 -16.13 2.59
CA SER A 147 16.12 -17.01 2.35
C SER A 147 17.36 -16.15 2.22
N ASP A 148 18.52 -16.75 2.00
CA ASP A 148 19.75 -15.96 1.83
C ASP A 148 19.68 -15.02 0.64
N HIS A 149 18.92 -15.38 -0.38
CA HIS A 149 18.81 -14.58 -1.59
C HIS A 149 17.36 -14.17 -1.87
N GLY A 150 16.52 -14.12 -0.83
CA GLY A 150 15.12 -13.82 -1.04
C GLY A 150 14.54 -13.00 0.08
N PHE A 151 13.94 -11.88 -0.28
CA PHE A 151 13.33 -10.97 0.67
C PHE A 151 11.93 -10.61 0.21
N ARG A 152 11.08 -10.23 1.16
CA ARG A 152 9.76 -9.69 0.86
C ARG A 152 9.63 -8.35 1.54
N TRP A 153 9.37 -7.31 0.75
CA TRP A 153 9.13 -5.97 1.25
C TRP A 153 7.62 -5.70 1.19
N ILE A 154 7.06 -5.30 2.31
CA ILE A 154 5.63 -4.98 2.41
C ILE A 154 5.53 -3.52 2.80
N CYS A 155 4.91 -2.72 1.94
CA CYS A 155 4.88 -1.27 2.12
C CYS A 155 3.55 -0.66 1.65
N GLY A 156 3.46 0.65 1.73
CA GLY A 156 2.22 1.36 1.46
C GLY A 156 1.88 1.51 0.00
N ASP A 157 2.87 1.69 -0.86
CA ASP A 157 2.62 2.16 -2.21
C ASP A 157 3.38 1.36 -3.26
N GLU A 158 2.89 1.43 -4.51
CA GLU A 158 3.56 0.76 -5.62
C GLU A 158 4.88 1.44 -5.95
N TYR A 159 5.00 2.71 -5.63
CA TYR A 159 6.19 3.47 -5.92
C TYR A 159 7.43 2.85 -5.27
N GLY A 160 7.28 2.24 -4.09
CA GLY A 160 8.40 1.55 -3.44
C GLY A 160 9.00 0.47 -4.32
N GLY A 161 8.16 -0.24 -5.08
CA GLY A 161 8.64 -1.26 -6.01
C GLY A 161 9.36 -0.67 -7.21
N GLU A 162 8.82 0.44 -7.76
CA GLU A 162 9.46 1.11 -8.87
C GLU A 162 10.81 1.68 -8.43
N TRP A 163 10.87 2.21 -7.23
CA TRP A 163 12.13 2.73 -6.68
C TRP A 163 13.19 1.64 -6.56
N LEU A 164 12.80 0.49 -5.98
CA LEU A 164 13.73 -0.64 -5.87
C LEU A 164 14.24 -1.08 -7.22
N LYS A 165 13.35 -1.06 -8.22
CA LYS A 165 13.71 -1.45 -9.57
C LYS A 165 14.70 -0.47 -10.18
N ALA A 166 14.47 0.82 -9.99
CA ALA A 166 15.35 1.85 -10.52
C ALA A 166 16.73 1.78 -9.85
N VAL A 167 16.75 1.63 -8.52
CA VAL A 167 18.01 1.56 -7.79
C VAL A 167 18.79 0.30 -8.18
N SER A 168 18.12 -0.84 -8.34
CA SER A 168 18.81 -2.06 -8.73
C SER A 168 19.50 -1.89 -10.09
N TYR A 169 18.83 -1.21 -11.01
CA TYR A 169 19.37 -1.00 -12.33
C TYR A 169 20.59 -0.06 -12.28
N THR A 170 20.51 1.01 -11.49
CA THR A 170 21.54 2.04 -11.51
C THR A 170 22.75 1.71 -10.63
N HIS A 171 22.57 0.90 -9.60
CA HIS A 171 23.61 0.68 -8.61
C HIS A 171 24.14 -0.74 -8.55
N LEU A 172 23.34 -1.73 -8.95
CA LEU A 172 23.79 -3.12 -8.88
C LEU A 172 24.04 -3.74 -10.23
N THR A 173 23.31 -3.29 -11.25
CA THR A 173 23.61 -3.73 -12.61
C THR A 173 24.42 -2.65 -13.27
N LEU A 174 25.69 -2.56 -12.93
CA LEU A 174 26.57 -1.74 -13.73
C LEU A 174 26.60 -2.35 -15.11
N PRO A 175 26.49 -1.54 -16.16
CA PRO A 175 26.70 -2.07 -17.49
C PRO A 175 28.13 -2.55 -17.51
N THR A 176 28.30 -3.83 -17.59
CA THR A 176 29.60 -4.37 -17.93
C THR A 176 29.87 -3.87 -19.33
N THR A 177 30.71 -2.90 -19.45
CA THR A 177 31.27 -2.59 -20.75
C THR A 177 32.03 -3.84 -21.13
N SER A 178 31.38 -4.69 -21.88
CA SER A 178 32.10 -5.79 -22.49
C SER A 178 33.06 -5.13 -23.45
N LYS A 179 34.32 -5.20 -23.11
CA LYS A 179 35.34 -4.82 -24.07
C LYS A 179 35.38 -5.95 -25.05
N VAL A 180 35.19 -5.60 -26.29
CA VAL A 180 35.49 -6.49 -27.39
C VAL A 180 36.97 -6.74 -27.43
#